data_f29cfceb8430f38c363e5f64253abc02
#
_entry.id   f29cfceb8430f38c363e5f64253abc02
#
_cell.length_a   1.000
_cell.length_b   1.000
_cell.length_c   1.000
_cell.angle_alpha   90.00
_cell.angle_beta   90.00
_cell.angle_gamma   90.00
#
_symmetry.space_group_name_H-M   'P 1'
#
loop_
_entity.id
_entity.type
_entity.pdbx_description
1 polymer ?
#
loop_
_entity_poly.entity_id
_entity_poly.type
_entity_poly.pdbx_seq_one_letter_code
_entity_poly.pdbx_strand_id
1 'polypeptide(L)'
;MIEVLAFPTPNSVKVPIALEEMELDYRLVPVNLRQGEQKTDAFKAMNPNAKVPVLIDRSVPGDGDVVLSEPAAILVYLAEKTGQLLPKNGPHRGKVFEQLVFHASGLSPAFLQAFLVANQSSPQPEAQARAIGG
;
A
#
# COMPACT_ATOMS: atom_id res chain seq x y z
N MET A 1 10.50 -3.64 -15.87
CA MET A 1 9.25 -4.28 -15.46
C MET A 1 8.94 -3.95 -14.02
N ILE A 2 7.73 -3.53 -13.77
CA ILE A 2 7.21 -3.28 -12.42
C ILE A 2 6.51 -4.55 -11.94
N GLU A 3 6.82 -4.99 -10.72
CA GLU A 3 6.14 -6.09 -10.06
C GLU A 3 5.46 -5.59 -8.79
N VAL A 4 4.24 -6.06 -8.54
CA VAL A 4 3.48 -5.75 -7.33
C VAL A 4 3.19 -7.04 -6.59
N LEU A 5 3.75 -7.16 -5.40
CA LEU A 5 3.46 -8.27 -4.49
C LEU A 5 2.27 -7.87 -3.65
N ALA A 6 1.16 -8.59 -3.80
CA ALA A 6 -0.11 -8.17 -3.24
C ALA A 6 -1.01 -9.36 -2.86
N PHE A 7 -2.03 -9.07 -2.08
CA PHE A 7 -3.14 -9.95 -1.77
C PHE A 7 -4.42 -9.10 -1.77
N PRO A 8 -5.60 -9.66 -2.05
CA PRO A 8 -6.85 -8.88 -2.09
C PRO A 8 -7.19 -8.24 -0.74
N THR A 9 -6.61 -7.09 -0.49
CA THR A 9 -6.80 -6.28 0.72
C THR A 9 -7.03 -4.82 0.33
N PRO A 10 -7.68 -4.01 1.18
CA PRO A 10 -7.86 -2.58 0.89
C PRO A 10 -6.56 -1.82 0.64
N ASN A 11 -5.47 -2.20 1.30
CA ASN A 11 -4.18 -1.54 1.09
C ASN A 11 -3.50 -1.98 -0.21
N SER A 12 -3.54 -3.27 -0.52
CA SER A 12 -2.90 -3.80 -1.73
C SER A 12 -3.53 -3.30 -3.02
N VAL A 13 -4.87 -3.21 -3.08
CA VAL A 13 -5.58 -2.85 -4.32
C VAL A 13 -5.31 -1.43 -4.79
N LYS A 14 -4.85 -0.54 -3.92
CA LYS A 14 -4.51 0.85 -4.27
C LYS A 14 -3.41 0.92 -5.34
N VAL A 15 -2.44 0.00 -5.29
CA VAL A 15 -1.29 0.02 -6.18
C VAL A 15 -1.66 -0.41 -7.60
N PRO A 16 -2.32 -1.57 -7.82
CA PRO A 16 -2.82 -1.89 -9.15
C PRO A 16 -3.76 -0.85 -9.74
N ILE A 17 -4.66 -0.26 -8.94
CA ILE A 17 -5.53 0.82 -9.40
C ILE A 17 -4.71 1.99 -9.94
N ALA A 18 -3.70 2.42 -9.21
CA ALA A 18 -2.83 3.52 -9.65
C ALA A 18 -2.07 3.18 -10.94
N LEU A 19 -1.55 1.96 -11.04
CA LEU A 19 -0.84 1.50 -12.24
C LEU A 19 -1.75 1.49 -13.47
N GLU A 20 -2.99 1.02 -13.32
CA GLU A 20 -3.98 1.06 -14.39
C GLU A 20 -4.32 2.51 -14.78
N GLU A 21 -4.57 3.39 -13.82
CA GLU A 21 -4.83 4.81 -14.09
C GLU A 21 -3.67 5.53 -14.80
N MET A 22 -2.44 5.14 -14.49
CA MET A 22 -1.24 5.71 -15.11
C MET A 22 -0.84 5.01 -16.40
N GLU A 23 -1.57 3.99 -16.82
CA GLU A 23 -1.29 3.18 -18.00
C GLU A 23 0.12 2.56 -18.00
N LEU A 24 0.55 2.11 -16.83
CA LEU A 24 1.84 1.43 -16.66
C LEU A 24 1.68 -0.09 -16.74
N ASP A 25 2.56 -0.73 -17.46
CA ASP A 25 2.65 -2.19 -17.48
C ASP A 25 3.23 -2.70 -16.16
N TYR A 26 2.62 -3.75 -15.62
CA TYR A 26 3.08 -4.36 -14.39
C TYR A 26 2.72 -5.85 -14.33
N ARG A 27 3.39 -6.57 -13.45
CA ARG A 27 3.08 -7.96 -13.14
C ARG A 27 2.60 -8.06 -11.69
N LEU A 28 1.44 -8.67 -11.49
CA LEU A 28 0.92 -8.95 -10.17
C LEU A 28 1.49 -10.27 -9.66
N VAL A 29 2.12 -10.24 -8.49
CA VAL A 29 2.69 -11.41 -7.82
C VAL A 29 1.87 -11.65 -6.55
N PRO A 30 1.03 -12.70 -6.51
CA PRO A 30 0.21 -12.94 -5.33
C PRO A 30 1.06 -13.40 -4.14
N VAL A 31 0.74 -12.88 -2.97
CA VAL A 31 1.32 -13.28 -1.68
C VAL A 31 0.17 -13.73 -0.79
N ASN A 32 0.08 -15.03 -0.54
CA ASN A 32 -1.04 -15.59 0.22
C ASN A 32 -0.87 -15.34 1.72
N LEU A 33 -1.56 -14.32 2.22
CA LEU A 33 -1.50 -13.94 3.64
C LEU A 33 -2.08 -15.01 4.56
N ARG A 34 -3.05 -15.77 4.09
CA ARG A 34 -3.68 -16.84 4.87
C ARG A 34 -2.74 -18.00 5.14
N GLN A 35 -1.80 -18.23 4.21
CA GLN A 35 -0.76 -19.25 4.33
C GLN A 35 0.54 -18.72 4.94
N GLY A 36 0.59 -17.43 5.29
CA GLY A 36 1.75 -16.83 5.93
C GLY A 36 2.91 -16.54 4.99
N GLU A 37 2.68 -16.41 3.68
CA GLU A 37 3.75 -16.14 2.71
C GLU A 37 4.47 -14.81 2.95
N GLN A 38 3.79 -13.81 3.58
CA GLN A 38 4.41 -12.56 3.98
C GLN A 38 5.42 -12.71 5.11
N LYS A 39 5.42 -13.85 5.80
CA LYS A 39 6.31 -14.12 6.92
C LYS A 39 7.57 -14.88 6.52
N THR A 40 7.73 -15.21 5.26
CA THR A 40 8.96 -15.87 4.75
C THR A 40 10.15 -14.94 4.85
N ASP A 41 11.35 -15.50 4.99
CA ASP A 41 12.58 -14.70 5.04
C ASP A 41 12.78 -13.89 3.76
N ALA A 42 12.45 -14.46 2.61
CA ALA A 42 12.54 -13.78 1.33
C ALA A 42 11.64 -12.55 1.27
N PHE A 43 10.39 -12.64 1.75
CA PHE A 43 9.48 -11.50 1.78
C PHE A 43 9.93 -10.44 2.81
N LYS A 44 10.34 -10.87 4.00
CA LYS A 44 10.84 -9.96 5.05
C LYS A 44 12.11 -9.23 4.64
N ALA A 45 12.92 -9.78 3.75
CA ALA A 45 14.07 -9.09 3.19
C ALA A 45 13.64 -7.88 2.34
N MET A 46 12.46 -7.93 1.72
CA MET A 46 11.88 -6.82 0.96
C MET A 46 11.09 -5.85 1.86
N ASN A 47 10.35 -6.39 2.82
CA ASN A 47 9.60 -5.59 3.79
C ASN A 47 9.67 -6.24 5.18
N PRO A 48 10.52 -5.72 6.08
CA PRO A 48 10.65 -6.26 7.45
C PRO A 48 9.34 -6.26 8.25
N ASN A 49 8.39 -5.40 7.90
CA ASN A 49 7.08 -5.33 8.56
C ASN A 49 6.13 -6.45 8.12
N ALA A 50 6.54 -7.29 7.17
CA ALA A 50 5.77 -8.45 6.70
C ALA A 50 4.36 -8.09 6.24
N LYS A 51 4.21 -7.02 5.46
CA LYS A 51 2.93 -6.52 4.96
C LYS A 51 2.96 -6.32 3.45
N VAL A 52 1.84 -6.59 2.80
CA VAL A 52 1.60 -6.22 1.41
C VAL A 52 0.91 -4.85 1.37
N PRO A 53 1.04 -4.07 0.30
CA PRO A 53 1.78 -4.37 -0.94
C PRO A 53 3.28 -4.10 -0.83
N VAL A 54 4.04 -4.72 -1.73
CA VAL A 54 5.43 -4.37 -2.02
C VAL A 54 5.54 -4.14 -3.52
N LEU A 55 6.20 -3.07 -3.93
CA LEU A 55 6.48 -2.80 -5.34
C LEU A 55 7.96 -3.00 -5.61
N ILE A 56 8.27 -3.67 -6.73
CA ILE A 56 9.63 -3.78 -7.24
C ILE A 56 9.66 -3.14 -8.63
N ASP A 57 10.47 -2.11 -8.80
CA ASP A 57 10.69 -1.51 -10.11
C ASP A 57 12.09 -1.89 -10.62
N ARG A 58 12.10 -2.72 -11.65
CA ARG A 58 13.33 -3.21 -12.31
C ARG A 58 13.71 -2.40 -13.55
N SER A 59 12.99 -1.31 -13.80
CA SER A 59 13.20 -0.48 -14.99
C SER A 59 14.13 0.71 -14.74
N VAL A 60 14.63 0.87 -13.52
CA VAL A 60 15.50 2.00 -13.17
C VAL A 60 16.92 1.75 -13.65
N PRO A 61 17.51 2.66 -14.46
CA PRO A 61 18.88 2.48 -14.94
C PRO A 61 19.89 2.68 -13.80
N GLY A 62 20.90 1.84 -13.75
CA GLY A 62 22.12 2.04 -12.94
C GLY A 62 22.13 1.26 -11.63
N ASP A 63 21.49 1.74 -10.60
CA ASP A 63 21.73 1.31 -9.22
C ASP A 63 20.95 0.06 -8.75
N GLY A 64 20.36 -0.69 -9.67
CA GLY A 64 19.60 -1.88 -9.33
C GLY A 64 18.12 -1.61 -9.12
N ASP A 65 17.42 -2.61 -8.60
CA ASP A 65 15.98 -2.55 -8.42
C ASP A 65 15.56 -1.59 -7.30
N VAL A 66 14.47 -0.86 -7.52
CA VAL A 66 13.79 -0.11 -6.44
C VAL A 66 12.77 -1.01 -5.78
N VAL A 67 12.89 -1.22 -4.48
CA VAL A 67 11.95 -2.01 -3.68
C VAL A 67 11.31 -1.09 -2.66
N LEU A 68 9.99 -0.96 -2.75
CA LEU A 68 9.22 -0.08 -1.86
C LEU A 68 8.08 -0.82 -1.19
N SER A 69 7.89 -0.54 0.08
CA SER A 69 6.69 -0.87 0.84
C SER A 69 5.95 0.43 1.21
N GLU A 70 4.83 0.31 1.89
CA GLU A 70 3.89 1.39 2.22
C GLU A 70 3.14 1.95 1.01
N PRO A 71 1.81 1.76 0.95
CA PRO A 71 1.00 2.18 -0.20
C PRO A 71 1.17 3.65 -0.55
N ALA A 72 1.20 4.54 0.44
CA ALA A 72 1.35 5.98 0.20
C ALA A 72 2.68 6.32 -0.47
N ALA A 73 3.78 5.70 -0.02
CA ALA A 73 5.09 5.90 -0.61
C ALA A 73 5.15 5.36 -2.05
N ILE A 74 4.54 4.21 -2.29
CA ILE A 74 4.44 3.62 -3.62
C ILE A 74 3.66 4.54 -4.57
N LEU A 75 2.53 5.08 -4.12
CA LEU A 75 1.72 5.99 -4.94
C LEU A 75 2.48 7.26 -5.32
N VAL A 76 3.20 7.86 -4.38
CA VAL A 76 4.05 9.04 -4.64
C VAL A 76 5.15 8.70 -5.63
N TYR A 77 5.83 7.57 -5.44
CA TYR A 77 6.88 7.11 -6.35
C TYR A 77 6.37 6.97 -7.79
N LEU A 78 5.23 6.32 -7.98
CA LEU A 78 4.64 6.12 -9.31
C LEU A 78 4.19 7.45 -9.93
N ALA A 79 3.61 8.33 -9.14
CA ALA A 79 3.18 9.65 -9.61
C ALA A 79 4.37 10.49 -10.08
N GLU A 80 5.47 10.49 -9.33
CA GLU A 80 6.69 11.20 -9.71
C GLU A 80 7.38 10.58 -10.93
N LYS A 81 7.41 9.25 -11.00
CA LYS A 81 7.96 8.52 -12.15
C LYS A 81 7.23 8.85 -13.45
N THR A 82 5.92 8.98 -13.41
CA THR A 82 5.07 9.20 -14.59
C THR A 82 4.76 10.66 -14.87
N GLY A 83 4.96 11.54 -13.89
CA GLY A 83 4.50 12.92 -13.96
C GLY A 83 2.98 13.07 -13.93
N GLN A 84 2.26 12.07 -13.42
CA GLN A 84 0.80 12.03 -13.39
C GLN A 84 0.28 12.08 -11.95
N LEU A 85 -0.95 12.59 -11.78
CA LEU A 85 -1.73 12.60 -10.55
C LEU A 85 -1.18 13.44 -9.40
N LEU A 86 0.06 13.87 -9.45
CA LEU A 86 0.70 14.70 -8.43
C LEU A 86 1.29 15.94 -9.09
N PRO A 87 0.79 17.15 -8.79
CA PRO A 87 1.39 18.39 -9.27
C PRO A 87 2.87 18.49 -8.85
N LYS A 88 3.72 18.98 -9.73
CA LYS A 88 5.16 19.09 -9.45
C LYS A 88 5.49 20.14 -8.41
N ASN A 89 4.65 21.17 -8.30
CA ASN A 89 4.81 22.28 -7.38
C ASN A 89 3.47 22.97 -7.13
N GLY A 90 3.48 24.00 -6.29
CA GLY A 90 2.32 24.84 -6.01
C GLY A 90 1.38 24.32 -4.96
N PRO A 91 0.27 25.04 -4.66
CA PRO A 91 -0.63 24.72 -3.56
C PRO A 91 -1.41 23.42 -3.76
N HIS A 92 -1.70 23.04 -4.99
CA HIS A 92 -2.40 21.79 -5.29
C HIS A 92 -1.58 20.56 -4.89
N ARG A 93 -0.25 20.63 -5.00
CA ARG A 93 0.64 19.56 -4.51
C ARG A 93 0.44 19.33 -3.01
N GLY A 94 0.38 20.41 -2.24
CA GLY A 94 0.12 20.34 -0.80
C GLY A 94 -1.23 19.70 -0.49
N LYS A 95 -2.27 20.04 -1.24
CA LYS A 95 -3.59 19.45 -1.06
C LYS A 95 -3.63 17.96 -1.37
N VAL A 96 -2.93 17.51 -2.39
CA VAL A 96 -2.81 16.08 -2.69
C VAL A 96 -2.13 15.34 -1.53
N PHE A 97 -1.02 15.87 -1.02
CA PHE A 97 -0.35 15.28 0.14
C PHE A 97 -1.22 15.30 1.40
N GLU A 98 -1.95 16.37 1.64
CA GLU A 98 -2.88 16.44 2.78
C GLU A 98 -3.89 15.28 2.74
N GLN A 99 -4.52 15.05 1.59
CA GLN A 99 -5.47 13.96 1.43
C GLN A 99 -4.81 12.58 1.52
N LEU A 100 -3.64 12.43 0.92
CA LEU A 100 -2.91 11.16 0.95
C LEU A 100 -2.49 10.79 2.38
N VAL A 101 -1.94 11.74 3.13
CA VAL A 101 -1.51 11.52 4.51
C VAL A 101 -2.71 11.30 5.44
N PHE A 102 -3.79 12.04 5.26
CA PHE A 102 -5.04 11.78 5.99
C PHE A 102 -5.52 10.35 5.77
N HIS A 103 -5.53 9.89 4.52
CA HIS A 103 -5.90 8.52 4.20
C HIS A 103 -4.97 7.50 4.86
N ALA A 104 -3.66 7.71 4.74
CA ALA A 104 -2.66 6.75 5.24
C ALA A 104 -2.58 6.70 6.77
N SER A 105 -2.70 7.84 7.45
CA SER A 105 -2.52 7.93 8.90
C SER A 105 -3.81 7.85 9.71
N GLY A 106 -4.94 8.21 9.12
CA GLY A 106 -6.22 8.24 9.81
C GLY A 106 -7.22 7.22 9.32
N LEU A 107 -7.62 7.33 8.05
CA LEU A 107 -8.71 6.54 7.49
C LEU A 107 -8.35 5.05 7.34
N SER A 108 -7.21 4.75 6.73
CA SER A 108 -6.80 3.37 6.46
C SER A 108 -6.56 2.56 7.75
N PRO A 109 -5.85 3.07 8.78
CA PRO A 109 -5.73 2.35 10.04
C PRO A 109 -7.06 2.13 10.76
N ALA A 110 -7.97 3.09 10.73
CA ALA A 110 -9.29 2.94 11.33
C ALA A 110 -10.11 1.83 10.66
N PHE A 111 -10.09 1.78 9.34
CA PHE A 111 -10.72 0.70 8.56
C PHE A 111 -10.11 -0.66 8.88
N LEU A 112 -8.79 -0.76 8.97
CA LEU A 112 -8.12 -2.01 9.30
C LEU A 112 -8.54 -2.50 10.69
N GLN A 113 -8.56 -1.63 11.69
CA GLN A 113 -8.98 -1.99 13.04
C GLN A 113 -10.44 -2.45 13.06
N ALA A 114 -11.32 -1.73 12.41
CA ALA A 114 -12.73 -2.10 12.32
C ALA A 114 -12.91 -3.45 11.63
N PHE A 115 -12.18 -3.71 10.56
CA PHE A 115 -12.18 -4.98 9.84
C PHE A 115 -11.71 -6.14 10.73
N LEU A 116 -10.60 -5.95 11.46
CA LEU A 116 -10.05 -6.98 12.33
C LEU A 116 -11.02 -7.30 13.48
N VAL A 117 -11.64 -6.30 14.07
CA VAL A 117 -12.63 -6.49 15.15
C VAL A 117 -13.88 -7.21 14.62
N ALA A 118 -14.38 -6.83 13.45
CA ALA A 118 -15.56 -7.44 12.86
C ALA A 118 -15.35 -8.92 12.49
N ASN A 119 -14.10 -9.31 12.22
CA ASN A 119 -13.76 -10.70 11.83
C ASN A 119 -13.28 -11.56 13.01
N GLN A 120 -13.36 -11.08 14.25
CA GLN A 120 -13.09 -11.88 15.44
C GLN A 120 -14.25 -12.86 15.70
N SER A 121 -13.93 -14.08 16.17
CA SER A 121 -14.94 -15.09 16.50
C SER A 121 -15.85 -14.67 17.66
N SER A 122 -15.32 -13.87 18.59
CA SER A 122 -16.05 -13.34 19.75
C SER A 122 -15.53 -11.92 20.04
N PRO A 123 -15.96 -10.92 19.26
CA PRO A 123 -15.46 -9.56 19.44
C PRO A 123 -15.93 -8.98 20.78
N GLN A 124 -15.01 -8.33 21.49
CA GLN A 124 -15.34 -7.63 22.72
C GLN A 124 -16.03 -6.31 22.37
N PRO A 125 -17.15 -5.96 23.00
CA PRO A 125 -17.84 -4.69 22.72
C PRO A 125 -16.95 -3.45 22.90
N GLU A 126 -16.07 -3.49 23.90
CA GLU A 126 -15.12 -2.41 24.15
C GLU A 126 -14.08 -2.25 23.04
N ALA A 127 -13.63 -3.36 22.46
CA ALA A 127 -12.70 -3.32 21.34
C ALA A 127 -13.37 -2.75 20.08
N GLN A 128 -14.64 -3.09 19.86
CA GLN A 128 -15.41 -2.53 18.76
C GLN A 128 -15.61 -1.00 18.93
N ALA A 129 -15.94 -0.56 20.14
CA ALA A 129 -16.09 0.86 20.42
C ALA A 129 -14.81 1.66 20.16
N ARG A 130 -13.65 1.12 20.56
CA ARG A 130 -12.34 1.73 20.29
C ARG A 130 -12.02 1.78 18.81
N ALA A 131 -12.33 0.73 18.06
CA ALA A 131 -12.07 0.67 16.64
C ALA A 131 -12.89 1.69 15.84
N ILE A 132 -14.11 1.99 16.29
CA ILE A 132 -15.04 2.91 15.61
C ILE A 132 -14.84 4.35 16.10
N GLY A 133 -14.48 4.54 17.37
CA GLY A 133 -14.37 5.86 17.99
C GLY A 133 -12.98 6.50 17.94
N GLY A 134 -12.01 5.82 17.36
CA GLY A 134 -10.60 6.27 17.28
C GLY A 134 -10.29 7.23 16.13
#